data_8c2def7adedac53399b8d0f9bb07b9a9
#
_entry.id   8c2def7adedac53399b8d0f9bb07b9a9
#
_cell.length_a   1.000
_cell.length_b   1.000
_cell.length_c   1.000
_cell.angle_alpha   90.00
_cell.angle_beta   90.00
_cell.angle_gamma   90.00
#
_symmetry.space_group_name_H-M   'P 1'
#
loop_
_entity.id
_entity.type
_entity.pdbx_description
1 polymer ?
#
loop_
_entity_poly.entity_id
_entity_poly.type
_entity_poly.pdbx_seq_one_letter_code
_entity_poly.pdbx_strand_id
1 'polypeptide(L)'
;MASAKKLPSGAWRCKPEIRVNGKKISKSFTVSPKEFSGSAKEASRKAKAQAELLARAWQLEHEATKFSGKTVGEAMNSYISTRSNVLSDTTYIGYMSEMRSLKKMHDVYVQDVDSEMIQSLINELEPKLAPKSIQNRIRFLTLCLRFAGNEKRFNIRLPRIPKRDCKTPDHEDVSFLLDKTQGIMKTIICIAAFGGLRQGEISSLKEKDIIRDMSMIYVHSDMIKSKEGGYMYKDHAKTPDSTRTVHLPKEIIEMIPIKDDPESYVIGVRPNCISKRFKHLKKKYGLQYNFHDLRHYATSMRSDLGLSEKYIKRQLGWSGSSKMFKDVYDNPLNSEVVKFRKITNDFISEKFGNQIKEKA
;
A
#
# COMPACT_ATOMS: atom_id res chain seq x y z
N MET A 1 -16.65 -36.65 4.52
CA MET A 1 -17.29 -37.37 3.37
C MET A 1 -18.72 -37.63 3.74
N ALA A 2 -19.65 -37.47 2.78
CA ALA A 2 -21.06 -37.82 3.02
C ALA A 2 -21.20 -39.37 3.07
N SER A 3 -21.77 -39.91 4.13
CA SER A 3 -22.03 -41.33 4.25
C SER A 3 -23.49 -41.65 3.91
N ALA A 4 -23.74 -42.80 3.27
CA ALA A 4 -25.08 -43.23 2.95
C ALA A 4 -25.86 -43.68 4.17
N LYS A 5 -27.14 -43.27 4.25
CA LYS A 5 -28.11 -43.72 5.31
C LYS A 5 -29.10 -44.68 4.72
N LYS A 6 -29.44 -45.74 5.48
CA LYS A 6 -30.45 -46.71 5.10
C LYS A 6 -31.84 -46.12 5.32
N LEU A 7 -32.70 -46.20 4.30
CA LEU A 7 -34.09 -45.77 4.35
C LEU A 7 -35.01 -46.86 4.88
N PRO A 8 -36.22 -46.54 5.35
CA PRO A 8 -37.23 -47.55 5.78
C PRO A 8 -37.58 -48.54 4.66
N SER A 9 -37.48 -48.13 3.39
CA SER A 9 -37.66 -49.00 2.20
C SER A 9 -36.55 -50.03 1.99
N GLY A 10 -35.48 -49.97 2.80
CA GLY A 10 -34.27 -50.81 2.65
C GLY A 10 -33.25 -50.25 1.68
N ALA A 11 -33.57 -49.19 0.87
CA ALA A 11 -32.64 -48.52 0.00
C ALA A 11 -31.62 -47.67 0.75
N TRP A 12 -30.47 -47.39 0.13
CA TRP A 12 -29.42 -46.52 0.67
C TRP A 12 -29.42 -45.16 -0.02
N ARG A 13 -29.44 -44.09 0.79
CA ARG A 13 -29.39 -42.69 0.28
C ARG A 13 -28.15 -42.01 0.79
N CYS A 14 -27.39 -41.44 -0.15
CA CYS A 14 -26.32 -40.49 0.12
C CYS A 14 -26.72 -39.10 -0.42
N LYS A 15 -26.60 -38.05 0.44
CA LYS A 15 -26.95 -36.67 0.08
C LYS A 15 -25.73 -35.80 0.31
N PRO A 16 -24.81 -35.70 -0.68
CA PRO A 16 -23.71 -34.79 -0.63
C PRO A 16 -24.19 -33.33 -0.71
N GLU A 17 -23.45 -32.45 -0.04
CA GLU A 17 -23.69 -31.00 -0.05
C GLU A 17 -22.40 -30.29 -0.42
N ILE A 18 -22.50 -29.30 -1.29
CA ILE A 18 -21.41 -28.42 -1.70
C ILE A 18 -21.87 -26.97 -1.67
N ARG A 19 -20.95 -26.06 -1.53
CA ARG A 19 -21.22 -24.62 -1.69
C ARG A 19 -20.64 -24.11 -3.00
N VAL A 20 -21.49 -23.59 -3.88
CA VAL A 20 -21.10 -22.96 -5.14
C VAL A 20 -21.57 -21.52 -5.11
N ASN A 21 -20.63 -20.56 -5.26
CA ASN A 21 -20.92 -19.12 -5.21
C ASN A 21 -21.69 -18.68 -3.96
N GLY A 22 -21.34 -19.24 -2.79
CA GLY A 22 -22.00 -18.97 -1.51
C GLY A 22 -23.35 -19.65 -1.29
N LYS A 23 -23.93 -20.27 -2.33
CA LYS A 23 -25.20 -21.02 -2.26
C LYS A 23 -24.94 -22.49 -1.98
N LYS A 24 -25.70 -23.05 -1.05
CA LYS A 24 -25.68 -24.49 -0.73
C LYS A 24 -26.43 -25.27 -1.79
N ILE A 25 -25.76 -26.20 -2.48
CA ILE A 25 -26.35 -27.12 -3.45
C ILE A 25 -26.22 -28.53 -2.90
N SER A 26 -27.27 -29.33 -3.02
CA SER A 26 -27.26 -30.73 -2.62
C SER A 26 -28.03 -31.59 -3.63
N LYS A 27 -27.57 -32.82 -3.87
CA LYS A 27 -28.24 -33.80 -4.71
C LYS A 27 -28.39 -35.12 -3.92
N SER A 28 -29.48 -35.80 -4.11
CA SER A 28 -29.76 -37.06 -3.42
C SER A 28 -29.56 -38.26 -4.34
N PHE A 29 -28.71 -39.19 -3.94
CA PHE A 29 -28.46 -40.43 -4.66
C PHE A 29 -29.04 -41.59 -3.82
N THR A 30 -30.02 -42.26 -4.40
CA THR A 30 -30.71 -43.40 -3.72
C THR A 30 -30.53 -44.66 -4.60
N VAL A 31 -30.01 -45.70 -4.00
CA VAL A 31 -29.75 -47.01 -4.65
C VAL A 31 -30.43 -48.12 -3.87
N SER A 32 -31.18 -48.95 -4.59
CA SER A 32 -31.89 -50.08 -3.98
C SER A 32 -31.04 -51.38 -3.97
N PRO A 33 -31.02 -52.15 -2.88
CA PRO A 33 -30.38 -53.46 -2.89
C PRO A 33 -30.92 -54.39 -3.94
N LYS A 34 -32.17 -54.18 -4.41
CA LYS A 34 -32.81 -54.99 -5.45
C LYS A 34 -32.12 -54.90 -6.83
N GLU A 35 -31.27 -53.89 -7.02
CA GLU A 35 -30.49 -53.68 -8.24
C GLU A 35 -29.25 -54.58 -8.30
N PHE A 36 -28.96 -55.34 -7.27
CA PHE A 36 -27.76 -56.17 -7.17
C PHE A 36 -28.10 -57.63 -6.94
N SER A 37 -27.40 -58.53 -7.61
CA SER A 37 -27.43 -59.97 -7.41
C SER A 37 -26.57 -60.38 -6.23
N GLY A 38 -26.99 -61.44 -5.50
CA GLY A 38 -26.28 -62.00 -4.34
C GLY A 38 -27.15 -62.12 -3.10
N SER A 39 -26.56 -62.45 -1.96
CA SER A 39 -27.28 -62.52 -0.67
C SER A 39 -27.81 -61.13 -0.29
N ALA A 40 -28.91 -61.06 0.50
CA ALA A 40 -29.51 -59.79 0.93
C ALA A 40 -28.50 -58.87 1.66
N LYS A 41 -27.54 -59.43 2.39
CA LYS A 41 -26.48 -58.71 3.09
C LYS A 41 -25.46 -58.15 2.12
N GLU A 42 -25.12 -58.89 1.09
CA GLU A 42 -24.16 -58.52 0.06
C GLU A 42 -24.74 -57.46 -0.89
N ALA A 43 -25.99 -57.63 -1.36
CA ALA A 43 -26.71 -56.64 -2.14
C ALA A 43 -26.87 -55.31 -1.39
N SER A 44 -27.16 -55.31 -0.11
CA SER A 44 -27.24 -54.15 0.74
C SER A 44 -25.88 -53.41 0.85
N ARG A 45 -24.76 -54.15 0.95
CA ARG A 45 -23.40 -53.56 0.98
C ARG A 45 -23.02 -52.91 -0.36
N LYS A 46 -23.34 -53.58 -1.46
CA LYS A 46 -23.11 -53.05 -2.82
C LYS A 46 -23.93 -51.78 -3.07
N ALA A 47 -25.22 -51.78 -2.67
CA ALA A 47 -26.07 -50.57 -2.80
C ALA A 47 -25.55 -49.39 -1.99
N LYS A 48 -25.06 -49.62 -0.77
CA LYS A 48 -24.43 -48.57 0.03
C LYS A 48 -23.19 -47.97 -0.69
N ALA A 49 -22.27 -48.83 -1.11
CA ALA A 49 -21.04 -48.42 -1.79
C ALA A 49 -21.32 -47.65 -3.08
N GLN A 50 -22.32 -48.09 -3.86
CA GLN A 50 -22.72 -47.42 -5.10
C GLN A 50 -23.33 -46.03 -4.82
N ALA A 51 -24.16 -45.87 -3.79
CA ALA A 51 -24.72 -44.56 -3.43
C ALA A 51 -23.63 -43.58 -2.99
N GLU A 52 -22.63 -44.04 -2.25
CA GLU A 52 -21.48 -43.25 -1.82
C GLU A 52 -20.57 -42.88 -3.02
N LEU A 53 -20.37 -43.80 -3.97
CA LEU A 53 -19.58 -43.58 -5.17
C LEU A 53 -20.22 -42.54 -6.10
N LEU A 54 -21.53 -42.63 -6.32
CA LEU A 54 -22.28 -41.63 -7.11
C LEU A 54 -22.25 -40.24 -6.46
N ALA A 55 -22.38 -40.20 -5.13
CA ALA A 55 -22.29 -38.96 -4.38
C ALA A 55 -20.90 -38.32 -4.48
N ARG A 56 -19.84 -39.14 -4.43
CA ARG A 56 -18.46 -38.68 -4.57
C ARG A 56 -18.17 -38.21 -5.99
N ALA A 57 -18.61 -38.93 -7.02
CA ALA A 57 -18.48 -38.53 -8.43
C ALA A 57 -19.16 -37.18 -8.67
N TRP A 58 -20.37 -36.98 -8.16
CA TRP A 58 -21.09 -35.72 -8.26
C TRP A 58 -20.37 -34.58 -7.52
N GLN A 59 -19.81 -34.83 -6.34
CA GLN A 59 -19.01 -33.83 -5.62
C GLN A 59 -17.78 -33.42 -6.43
N LEU A 60 -17.02 -34.39 -6.97
CA LEU A 60 -15.83 -34.13 -7.77
C LEU A 60 -16.15 -33.35 -9.05
N GLU A 61 -17.24 -33.70 -9.76
CA GLU A 61 -17.71 -32.99 -10.94
C GLU A 61 -18.06 -31.52 -10.64
N HIS A 62 -18.72 -31.28 -9.50
CA HIS A 62 -19.13 -29.94 -9.11
C HIS A 62 -18.05 -29.17 -8.36
N GLU A 63 -17.06 -29.85 -7.76
CA GLU A 63 -15.82 -29.23 -7.29
C GLU A 63 -14.95 -28.80 -8.49
N ALA A 64 -14.91 -29.57 -9.56
CA ALA A 64 -14.24 -29.18 -10.80
C ALA A 64 -14.93 -28.00 -11.49
N THR A 65 -16.28 -27.91 -11.46
CA THR A 65 -17.05 -26.76 -11.97
C THR A 65 -17.06 -25.54 -11.02
N LYS A 66 -16.61 -25.70 -9.79
CA LYS A 66 -16.51 -24.62 -8.79
C LYS A 66 -15.47 -23.57 -9.19
N PHE A 67 -14.51 -23.94 -9.96
CA PHE A 67 -13.54 -23.04 -10.59
C PHE A 67 -13.89 -22.99 -12.07
N SER A 68 -14.53 -21.91 -12.53
CA SER A 68 -14.50 -21.57 -13.96
C SER A 68 -13.05 -21.68 -14.36
N GLY A 69 -12.67 -22.49 -15.35
CA GLY A 69 -11.27 -22.72 -15.73
C GLY A 69 -10.46 -21.49 -16.13
N LYS A 70 -10.61 -20.43 -15.33
CA LYS A 70 -9.92 -19.16 -15.47
C LYS A 70 -8.46 -19.30 -15.08
N THR A 71 -7.62 -18.74 -15.92
CA THR A 71 -6.20 -18.58 -15.60
C THR A 71 -5.99 -17.41 -14.64
N VAL A 72 -4.84 -17.37 -14.02
CA VAL A 72 -4.42 -16.27 -13.13
C VAL A 72 -4.40 -14.94 -13.89
N GLY A 73 -3.97 -14.92 -15.16
CA GLY A 73 -3.99 -13.74 -16.01
C GLY A 73 -5.42 -13.21 -16.24
N GLU A 74 -6.36 -14.11 -16.55
CA GLU A 74 -7.78 -13.76 -16.70
C GLU A 74 -8.40 -13.26 -15.38
N ALA A 75 -8.03 -13.86 -14.25
CA ALA A 75 -8.47 -13.43 -12.93
C ALA A 75 -7.98 -12.02 -12.60
N MET A 76 -6.71 -11.71 -12.89
CA MET A 76 -6.12 -10.38 -12.72
C MET A 76 -6.81 -9.33 -13.59
N ASN A 77 -7.00 -9.62 -14.88
CA ASN A 77 -7.72 -8.76 -15.81
C ASN A 77 -9.16 -8.49 -15.34
N SER A 78 -9.87 -9.55 -14.96
CA SER A 78 -11.24 -9.47 -14.45
C SER A 78 -11.32 -8.63 -13.17
N TYR A 79 -10.37 -8.80 -12.25
CA TYR A 79 -10.28 -8.02 -11.01
C TYR A 79 -10.10 -6.52 -11.29
N ILE A 80 -9.18 -6.17 -12.19
CA ILE A 80 -8.86 -4.78 -12.52
C ILE A 80 -10.02 -4.15 -13.29
N SER A 81 -10.55 -4.81 -14.32
CA SER A 81 -11.63 -4.28 -15.18
C SER A 81 -12.93 -4.03 -14.41
N THR A 82 -13.35 -4.98 -13.57
CA THR A 82 -14.57 -4.86 -12.76
C THR A 82 -14.48 -3.67 -11.78
N ARG A 83 -13.28 -3.24 -11.39
CA ARG A 83 -13.04 -2.16 -10.44
C ARG A 83 -12.47 -0.89 -11.06
N SER A 84 -12.34 -0.83 -12.37
CA SER A 84 -11.67 0.28 -13.09
C SER A 84 -12.24 1.67 -12.75
N ASN A 85 -13.54 1.75 -12.44
CA ASN A 85 -14.23 3.01 -12.11
C ASN A 85 -14.11 3.40 -10.62
N VAL A 86 -13.73 2.45 -9.75
CA VAL A 86 -13.62 2.68 -8.31
C VAL A 86 -12.16 2.83 -7.87
N LEU A 87 -11.24 2.22 -8.61
CA LEU A 87 -9.81 2.32 -8.35
C LEU A 87 -9.31 3.73 -8.66
N SER A 88 -8.47 4.28 -7.79
CA SER A 88 -7.72 5.48 -8.14
C SER A 88 -6.74 5.18 -9.28
N ASP A 89 -6.46 6.16 -10.14
CA ASP A 89 -5.55 6.03 -11.28
C ASP A 89 -4.19 5.46 -10.87
N THR A 90 -3.64 5.94 -9.77
CA THR A 90 -2.36 5.44 -9.23
C THR A 90 -2.43 3.97 -8.81
N THR A 91 -3.55 3.53 -8.23
CA THR A 91 -3.76 2.12 -7.86
C THR A 91 -3.94 1.26 -9.10
N TYR A 92 -4.71 1.74 -10.08
CA TYR A 92 -4.89 1.06 -11.37
C TYR A 92 -3.54 0.84 -12.07
N ILE A 93 -2.73 1.90 -12.21
CA ILE A 93 -1.39 1.83 -12.82
C ILE A 93 -0.49 0.86 -12.05
N GLY A 94 -0.56 0.88 -10.71
CA GLY A 94 0.16 -0.06 -9.85
C GLY A 94 -0.22 -1.51 -10.14
N TYR A 95 -1.51 -1.83 -10.17
CA TYR A 95 -1.99 -3.18 -10.47
C TYR A 95 -1.63 -3.65 -11.88
N MET A 96 -1.72 -2.77 -12.88
CA MET A 96 -1.28 -3.08 -14.24
C MET A 96 0.23 -3.37 -14.31
N SER A 97 1.03 -2.70 -13.50
CA SER A 97 2.47 -2.97 -13.37
C SER A 97 2.74 -4.32 -12.69
N GLU A 98 2.03 -4.63 -11.59
CA GLU A 98 2.16 -5.92 -10.91
C GLU A 98 1.70 -7.09 -11.79
N MET A 99 0.59 -6.93 -12.53
CA MET A 99 0.11 -7.92 -13.47
C MET A 99 1.18 -8.25 -14.53
N ARG A 100 1.79 -7.22 -15.16
CA ARG A 100 2.88 -7.43 -16.12
C ARG A 100 4.09 -8.15 -15.52
N SER A 101 4.38 -7.86 -14.27
CA SER A 101 5.50 -8.48 -13.55
C SER A 101 5.24 -9.94 -13.17
N LEU A 102 3.98 -10.36 -13.13
CA LEU A 102 3.52 -11.72 -12.82
C LEU A 102 3.25 -12.56 -14.08
N LYS A 103 3.77 -12.16 -15.25
CA LYS A 103 3.51 -12.83 -16.53
C LYS A 103 3.72 -14.35 -16.49
N LYS A 104 4.69 -14.83 -15.71
CA LYS A 104 4.95 -16.28 -15.55
C LYS A 104 3.78 -17.06 -14.93
N MET A 105 2.91 -16.38 -14.20
CA MET A 105 1.74 -16.99 -13.57
C MET A 105 0.48 -16.93 -14.44
N HIS A 106 0.51 -16.19 -15.54
CA HIS A 106 -0.71 -15.89 -16.33
C HIS A 106 -1.43 -17.12 -16.84
N ASP A 107 -0.68 -18.13 -17.30
CA ASP A 107 -1.23 -19.33 -17.92
C ASP A 107 -1.58 -20.43 -16.89
N VAL A 108 -1.26 -20.23 -15.61
CA VAL A 108 -1.60 -21.15 -14.54
C VAL A 108 -3.10 -21.01 -14.21
N TYR A 109 -3.79 -22.13 -14.08
CA TYR A 109 -5.19 -22.10 -13.64
C TYR A 109 -5.28 -21.67 -12.16
N VAL A 110 -6.27 -20.84 -11.86
CA VAL A 110 -6.49 -20.32 -10.49
C VAL A 110 -6.59 -21.43 -9.46
N GLN A 111 -7.23 -22.56 -9.81
CA GLN A 111 -7.40 -23.71 -8.94
C GLN A 111 -6.10 -24.47 -8.63
N ASP A 112 -5.12 -24.41 -9.55
CA ASP A 112 -3.88 -25.17 -9.45
C ASP A 112 -2.81 -24.39 -8.66
N VAL A 113 -3.07 -23.11 -8.38
CA VAL A 113 -2.16 -22.32 -7.54
C VAL A 113 -2.17 -22.85 -6.11
N ASP A 114 -0.99 -23.20 -5.62
CA ASP A 114 -0.75 -23.69 -4.25
C ASP A 114 0.31 -22.86 -3.51
N SER A 115 0.61 -23.24 -2.28
CA SER A 115 1.58 -22.55 -1.42
C SER A 115 3.02 -22.72 -1.93
N GLU A 116 3.35 -23.87 -2.48
CA GLU A 116 4.69 -24.18 -2.98
C GLU A 116 5.02 -23.32 -4.20
N MET A 117 4.08 -23.19 -5.12
CA MET A 117 4.22 -22.34 -6.31
C MET A 117 4.41 -20.86 -5.94
N ILE A 118 3.62 -20.33 -4.99
CA ILE A 118 3.77 -18.95 -4.52
C ILE A 118 5.10 -18.78 -3.79
N GLN A 119 5.52 -19.75 -2.96
CA GLN A 119 6.81 -19.68 -2.25
C GLN A 119 7.99 -19.71 -3.23
N SER A 120 7.92 -20.54 -4.26
CA SER A 120 8.95 -20.59 -5.33
C SER A 120 9.06 -19.24 -6.05
N LEU A 121 7.92 -18.60 -6.37
CA LEU A 121 7.90 -17.25 -6.94
C LEU A 121 8.54 -16.22 -6.00
N ILE A 122 8.25 -16.27 -4.70
CA ILE A 122 8.87 -15.38 -3.69
C ILE A 122 10.38 -15.55 -3.70
N ASN A 123 10.87 -16.80 -3.66
CA ASN A 123 12.30 -17.12 -3.65
C ASN A 123 13.02 -16.62 -4.92
N GLU A 124 12.36 -16.69 -6.09
CA GLU A 124 12.90 -16.13 -7.34
C GLU A 124 12.98 -14.60 -7.31
N LEU A 125 12.05 -13.94 -6.65
CA LEU A 125 11.98 -12.48 -6.60
C LEU A 125 12.90 -11.87 -5.54
N GLU A 126 13.24 -12.61 -4.48
CA GLU A 126 14.00 -12.11 -3.33
C GLU A 126 15.36 -11.49 -3.72
N PRO A 127 16.18 -12.10 -4.58
CA PRO A 127 17.47 -11.50 -4.99
C PRO A 127 17.30 -10.29 -5.92
N LYS A 128 16.13 -10.06 -6.49
CA LYS A 128 15.87 -9.04 -7.52
C LYS A 128 15.13 -7.81 -7.01
N LEU A 129 14.36 -7.96 -5.92
CA LEU A 129 13.42 -6.95 -5.47
C LEU A 129 13.50 -6.69 -3.97
N ALA A 130 13.20 -5.46 -3.59
CA ALA A 130 13.05 -5.10 -2.19
C ALA A 130 11.85 -5.86 -1.55
N PRO A 131 11.95 -6.27 -0.25
CA PRO A 131 10.92 -7.02 0.47
C PRO A 131 9.52 -6.45 0.34
N LYS A 132 9.37 -5.11 0.42
CA LYS A 132 8.07 -4.43 0.28
C LYS A 132 7.45 -4.62 -1.11
N SER A 133 8.27 -4.62 -2.17
CA SER A 133 7.80 -4.84 -3.55
C SER A 133 7.29 -6.27 -3.72
N ILE A 134 8.01 -7.25 -3.16
CA ILE A 134 7.58 -8.65 -3.16
C ILE A 134 6.24 -8.79 -2.43
N GLN A 135 6.13 -8.24 -1.21
CA GLN A 135 4.87 -8.29 -0.45
C GLN A 135 3.70 -7.67 -1.20
N ASN A 136 3.89 -6.52 -1.87
CA ASN A 136 2.85 -5.87 -2.68
C ASN A 136 2.42 -6.77 -3.84
N ARG A 137 3.37 -7.40 -4.54
CA ARG A 137 3.13 -8.30 -5.66
C ARG A 137 2.35 -9.54 -5.25
N ILE A 138 2.78 -10.21 -4.19
CA ILE A 138 2.09 -11.40 -3.66
C ILE A 138 0.70 -11.03 -3.11
N ARG A 139 0.56 -9.87 -2.48
CA ARG A 139 -0.74 -9.36 -2.03
C ARG A 139 -1.70 -9.14 -3.20
N PHE A 140 -1.24 -8.58 -4.30
CA PHE A 140 -2.06 -8.41 -5.50
C PHE A 140 -2.45 -9.76 -6.10
N LEU A 141 -1.51 -10.71 -6.24
CA LEU A 141 -1.79 -12.06 -6.71
C LEU A 141 -2.87 -12.74 -5.85
N THR A 142 -2.68 -12.80 -4.54
CA THR A 142 -3.62 -13.46 -3.62
C THR A 142 -4.99 -12.78 -3.61
N LEU A 143 -5.04 -11.46 -3.82
CA LEU A 143 -6.29 -10.72 -3.95
C LEU A 143 -7.06 -11.12 -5.22
N CYS A 144 -6.37 -11.29 -6.35
CA CYS A 144 -6.97 -11.73 -7.60
C CYS A 144 -7.41 -13.19 -7.56
N LEU A 145 -6.62 -14.08 -6.93
CA LEU A 145 -6.99 -15.47 -6.72
C LEU A 145 -8.27 -15.59 -5.89
N ARG A 146 -8.35 -14.85 -4.78
CA ARG A 146 -9.55 -14.82 -3.93
C ARG A 146 -10.77 -14.28 -4.67
N PHE A 147 -10.59 -13.23 -5.47
CA PHE A 147 -11.66 -12.68 -6.31
C PHE A 147 -12.18 -13.70 -7.32
N ALA A 148 -11.31 -14.55 -7.87
CA ALA A 148 -11.67 -15.62 -8.79
C ALA A 148 -12.22 -16.89 -8.11
N GLY A 149 -12.43 -16.87 -6.78
CA GLY A 149 -13.02 -17.96 -6.00
C GLY A 149 -12.03 -18.96 -5.41
N ASN A 150 -10.73 -18.72 -5.48
CA ASN A 150 -9.76 -19.54 -4.77
C ASN A 150 -9.67 -19.07 -3.31
N GLU A 151 -10.38 -19.77 -2.42
CA GLU A 151 -10.43 -19.48 -0.99
C GLU A 151 -9.31 -20.20 -0.18
N LYS A 152 -8.36 -20.86 -0.85
CA LYS A 152 -7.25 -21.55 -0.18
C LYS A 152 -6.46 -20.57 0.69
N ARG A 153 -6.09 -21.00 1.87
CA ARG A 153 -5.11 -20.31 2.70
C ARG A 153 -3.72 -20.78 2.29
N PHE A 154 -2.92 -19.84 1.81
CA PHE A 154 -1.54 -20.13 1.41
C PHE A 154 -0.62 -20.02 2.62
N ASN A 155 0.07 -21.12 2.94
CA ASN A 155 1.13 -21.16 3.96
C ASN A 155 2.44 -20.72 3.29
N ILE A 156 2.71 -19.42 3.28
CA ILE A 156 3.88 -18.81 2.63
C ILE A 156 4.65 -17.96 3.64
N ARG A 157 5.97 -17.90 3.46
CA ARG A 157 6.85 -17.03 4.23
C ARG A 157 7.27 -15.83 3.36
N LEU A 158 6.80 -14.65 3.73
CA LEU A 158 7.18 -13.40 3.07
C LEU A 158 8.50 -12.87 3.64
N PRO A 159 9.35 -12.22 2.81
CA PRO A 159 10.56 -11.60 3.29
C PRO A 159 10.25 -10.48 4.29
N ARG A 160 11.06 -10.39 5.35
CA ARG A 160 10.90 -9.38 6.39
C ARG A 160 11.25 -8.00 5.84
N ILE A 161 10.38 -7.02 6.02
CA ILE A 161 10.68 -5.63 5.71
C ILE A 161 11.56 -5.10 6.86
N PRO A 162 12.82 -4.71 6.59
CA PRO A 162 13.64 -4.08 7.61
C PRO A 162 13.00 -2.76 8.05
N LYS A 163 13.15 -2.41 9.32
CA LYS A 163 12.74 -1.08 9.80
C LYS A 163 13.53 -0.06 8.99
N ARG A 164 12.81 0.82 8.29
CA ARG A 164 13.43 1.85 7.48
C ARG A 164 14.06 2.86 8.44
N ASP A 165 15.34 3.01 8.37
CA ASP A 165 16.03 4.13 8.97
C ASP A 165 15.75 5.35 8.08
N CYS A 166 14.67 6.06 8.40
CA CYS A 166 14.31 7.28 7.69
C CYS A 166 15.30 8.37 8.12
N LYS A 167 16.32 8.59 7.31
CA LYS A 167 17.20 9.74 7.51
C LYS A 167 16.42 11.00 7.11
N THR A 168 15.78 11.61 8.09
CA THR A 168 15.25 12.97 7.94
C THR A 168 16.43 13.92 7.82
N PRO A 169 16.47 14.81 6.82
CA PRO A 169 17.52 15.84 6.75
C PRO A 169 17.50 16.71 7.97
N ASP A 170 18.68 17.16 8.41
CA ASP A 170 18.86 18.09 9.52
C ASP A 170 18.85 19.57 9.02
N HIS A 171 18.90 20.53 9.91
CA HIS A 171 18.98 21.96 9.56
C HIS A 171 20.16 22.27 8.64
N GLU A 172 21.32 21.68 8.93
CA GLU A 172 22.54 21.83 8.14
C GLU A 172 22.38 21.23 6.73
N ASP A 173 21.74 20.06 6.61
CA ASP A 173 21.44 19.42 5.35
C ASP A 173 20.54 20.29 4.47
N VAL A 174 19.50 20.88 5.04
CA VAL A 174 18.57 21.76 4.32
C VAL A 174 19.26 23.07 3.93
N SER A 175 20.04 23.68 4.82
CA SER A 175 20.84 24.87 4.55
C SER A 175 21.80 24.63 3.38
N PHE A 176 22.58 23.56 3.45
CA PHE A 176 23.47 23.14 2.36
C PHE A 176 22.73 22.98 1.04
N LEU A 177 21.57 22.32 1.06
CA LEU A 177 20.78 22.09 -0.16
C LEU A 177 20.28 23.40 -0.76
N LEU A 178 19.89 24.37 0.06
CA LEU A 178 19.46 25.70 -0.39
C LEU A 178 20.61 26.51 -1.01
N ASP A 179 21.83 26.37 -0.49
CA ASP A 179 23.02 27.00 -1.05
C ASP A 179 23.42 26.40 -2.42
N LYS A 180 23.19 25.11 -2.61
CA LYS A 180 23.55 24.38 -3.83
C LYS A 180 22.47 24.39 -4.91
N THR A 181 21.32 25.03 -4.66
CA THR A 181 20.20 25.06 -5.60
C THR A 181 19.77 26.49 -5.94
N GLN A 182 19.27 26.69 -7.16
CA GLN A 182 18.83 28.00 -7.68
C GLN A 182 17.51 27.85 -8.43
N GLY A 183 16.87 28.99 -8.72
CA GLY A 183 15.65 29.09 -9.51
C GLY A 183 14.52 28.20 -9.00
N ILE A 184 13.70 27.69 -9.90
CA ILE A 184 12.48 26.95 -9.55
C ILE A 184 12.74 25.73 -8.64
N MET A 185 13.94 25.13 -8.74
CA MET A 185 14.24 23.98 -7.87
C MET A 185 14.46 24.38 -6.42
N LYS A 186 15.06 25.56 -6.17
CA LYS A 186 15.18 26.14 -4.83
C LYS A 186 13.81 26.45 -4.25
N THR A 187 12.92 27.05 -5.04
CA THR A 187 11.52 27.32 -4.65
C THR A 187 10.78 26.03 -4.26
N ILE A 188 10.90 24.98 -5.09
CA ILE A 188 10.30 23.65 -4.81
C ILE A 188 10.81 23.07 -3.49
N ILE A 189 12.11 23.18 -3.23
CA ILE A 189 12.73 22.68 -2.00
C ILE A 189 12.23 23.47 -0.78
N CYS A 190 12.17 24.80 -0.88
CA CYS A 190 11.62 25.66 0.20
C CYS A 190 10.17 25.29 0.52
N ILE A 191 9.32 25.14 -0.50
CA ILE A 191 7.92 24.76 -0.31
C ILE A 191 7.81 23.37 0.32
N ALA A 192 8.66 22.41 -0.05
CA ALA A 192 8.67 21.07 0.52
C ALA A 192 9.21 21.06 1.97
N ALA A 193 10.35 21.70 2.24
CA ALA A 193 11.03 21.68 3.52
C ALA A 193 10.32 22.52 4.59
N PHE A 194 9.75 23.65 4.21
CA PHE A 194 9.12 24.59 5.15
C PHE A 194 7.60 24.54 5.12
N GLY A 195 7.00 24.31 3.94
CA GLY A 195 5.55 24.13 3.79
C GLY A 195 5.08 22.69 3.98
N GLY A 196 5.98 21.73 3.85
CA GLY A 196 5.67 20.30 3.97
C GLY A 196 4.78 19.76 2.86
N LEU A 197 4.74 20.40 1.69
CA LEU A 197 3.92 19.96 0.57
C LEU A 197 4.51 18.71 -0.11
N ARG A 198 3.63 17.84 -0.60
CA ARG A 198 4.02 16.70 -1.43
C ARG A 198 4.37 17.16 -2.84
N GLN A 199 5.21 16.41 -3.56
CA GLN A 199 5.62 16.77 -4.93
C GLN A 199 4.44 16.96 -5.89
N GLY A 200 3.37 16.18 -5.74
CA GLY A 200 2.19 16.33 -6.56
C GLY A 200 1.37 17.57 -6.19
N GLU A 201 1.25 17.89 -4.89
CA GLU A 201 0.65 19.14 -4.41
C GLU A 201 1.42 20.37 -4.94
N ILE A 202 2.76 20.33 -4.88
CA ILE A 202 3.61 21.41 -5.42
C ILE A 202 3.39 21.59 -6.94
N SER A 203 3.33 20.47 -7.67
CA SER A 203 3.15 20.51 -9.13
C SER A 203 1.77 20.97 -9.57
N SER A 204 0.75 20.85 -8.70
CA SER A 204 -0.63 21.24 -8.98
C SER A 204 -0.96 22.69 -8.61
N LEU A 205 -0.05 23.40 -7.92
CA LEU A 205 -0.29 24.78 -7.49
C LEU A 205 -0.53 25.72 -8.70
N LYS A 206 -1.63 26.44 -8.63
CA LYS A 206 -2.03 27.48 -9.58
C LYS A 206 -1.86 28.87 -8.97
N GLU A 207 -1.90 29.93 -9.78
CA GLU A 207 -1.74 31.30 -9.27
C GLU A 207 -2.83 31.64 -8.25
N LYS A 208 -4.08 31.24 -8.47
CA LYS A 208 -5.20 31.46 -7.54
C LYS A 208 -4.99 30.80 -6.16
N ASP A 209 -4.09 29.83 -6.06
CA ASP A 209 -3.80 29.13 -4.82
C ASP A 209 -2.76 29.85 -3.96
N ILE A 210 -2.10 30.88 -4.52
CA ILE A 210 -1.06 31.67 -3.85
C ILE A 210 -1.65 32.96 -3.33
N ILE A 211 -1.90 33.03 -2.04
CA ILE A 211 -2.47 34.20 -1.35
C ILE A 211 -1.32 35.07 -0.86
N ARG A 212 -0.77 35.90 -1.76
CA ARG A 212 0.49 36.64 -1.54
C ARG A 212 0.41 37.61 -0.37
N ASP A 213 -0.68 38.36 -0.27
CA ASP A 213 -0.89 39.37 0.77
C ASP A 213 -0.88 38.79 2.20
N MET A 214 -1.30 37.52 2.33
CA MET A 214 -1.34 36.81 3.59
C MET A 214 -0.16 35.84 3.76
N SER A 215 0.75 35.77 2.79
CA SER A 215 1.88 34.81 2.78
C SER A 215 1.42 33.36 2.98
N MET A 216 0.41 32.96 2.19
CA MET A 216 -0.24 31.65 2.31
C MET A 216 -0.32 30.91 0.98
N ILE A 217 -0.33 29.58 1.05
CA ILE A 217 -0.65 28.66 -0.04
C ILE A 217 -1.90 27.87 0.33
N TYR A 218 -2.92 27.88 -0.53
CA TYR A 218 -4.09 27.02 -0.40
C TYR A 218 -3.85 25.71 -1.12
N VAL A 219 -3.72 24.64 -0.38
CA VAL A 219 -3.45 23.28 -0.89
C VAL A 219 -4.74 22.48 -0.91
N HIS A 220 -5.26 22.20 -2.11
CA HIS A 220 -6.52 21.47 -2.28
C HIS A 220 -6.46 20.44 -3.41
N SER A 221 -5.31 20.28 -4.05
CA SER A 221 -5.17 19.45 -5.24
C SER A 221 -3.83 18.71 -5.28
N ASP A 222 -3.77 17.71 -6.13
CA ASP A 222 -2.58 16.91 -6.40
C ASP A 222 -2.47 16.61 -7.91
N MET A 223 -1.27 16.68 -8.45
CA MET A 223 -0.99 16.26 -9.80
C MET A 223 -0.54 14.80 -9.81
N ILE A 224 -1.40 13.91 -10.29
CA ILE A 224 -1.20 12.47 -10.30
C ILE A 224 -1.02 11.92 -11.71
N LYS A 225 -0.43 10.73 -11.83
CA LYS A 225 -0.42 9.99 -13.10
C LYS A 225 -1.84 9.59 -13.48
N SER A 226 -2.22 9.83 -14.73
CA SER A 226 -3.49 9.35 -15.29
C SER A 226 -3.33 7.95 -15.85
N LYS A 227 -4.37 7.12 -15.71
CA LYS A 227 -4.48 5.79 -16.35
C LYS A 227 -4.48 5.88 -17.88
N GLU A 228 -4.90 7.00 -18.44
CA GLU A 228 -4.90 7.30 -19.88
C GLU A 228 -3.54 7.78 -20.41
N GLY A 229 -2.58 7.93 -19.49
CA GLY A 229 -1.24 8.44 -19.78
C GLY A 229 -1.04 9.89 -19.35
N GLY A 230 0.22 10.29 -19.16
CA GLY A 230 0.56 11.63 -18.71
C GLY A 230 0.22 11.90 -17.23
N TYR A 231 -0.13 13.15 -16.96
CA TYR A 231 -0.50 13.65 -15.63
C TYR A 231 -1.83 14.37 -15.69
N MET A 232 -2.60 14.25 -14.63
CA MET A 232 -3.87 14.95 -14.47
C MET A 232 -3.90 15.70 -13.13
N TYR A 233 -4.61 16.81 -13.12
CA TYR A 233 -4.98 17.53 -11.92
C TYR A 233 -6.12 16.77 -11.22
N LYS A 234 -5.99 16.57 -9.92
CA LYS A 234 -7.00 15.92 -9.10
C LYS A 234 -7.26 16.77 -7.86
N ASP A 235 -8.51 17.19 -7.73
CA ASP A 235 -8.96 17.86 -6.53
C ASP A 235 -9.06 16.88 -5.34
N HIS A 236 -8.69 17.34 -4.14
CA HIS A 236 -8.71 16.53 -2.91
C HIS A 236 -10.09 16.37 -2.29
N ALA A 237 -11.17 16.74 -2.97
CA ALA A 237 -12.54 16.73 -2.46
C ALA A 237 -12.97 15.46 -1.67
N LYS A 238 -12.12 14.43 -1.59
CA LYS A 238 -12.41 13.16 -0.90
C LYS A 238 -11.94 13.06 0.56
N THR A 239 -11.02 13.92 1.02
CA THR A 239 -10.55 13.87 2.43
C THR A 239 -10.41 15.27 3.00
N PRO A 240 -11.22 15.63 4.00
CA PRO A 240 -11.16 16.95 4.64
C PRO A 240 -9.77 17.34 5.13
N ASP A 241 -8.97 16.36 5.57
CA ASP A 241 -7.61 16.58 6.09
C ASP A 241 -6.58 16.96 5.03
N SER A 242 -6.88 16.74 3.74
CA SER A 242 -5.93 17.02 2.64
C SER A 242 -6.01 18.47 2.18
N THR A 243 -7.17 19.12 2.31
CA THR A 243 -7.37 20.53 1.99
C THR A 243 -6.96 21.38 3.18
N ARG A 244 -6.02 22.29 2.96
CA ARG A 244 -5.43 23.10 4.02
C ARG A 244 -4.79 24.38 3.49
N THR A 245 -4.64 25.36 4.38
CA THR A 245 -3.84 26.56 4.14
C THR A 245 -2.49 26.42 4.85
N VAL A 246 -1.42 26.67 4.13
CA VAL A 246 -0.04 26.62 4.65
C VAL A 246 0.53 28.03 4.65
N HIS A 247 0.96 28.49 5.83
CA HIS A 247 1.66 29.76 5.99
C HIS A 247 3.15 29.57 5.77
N LEU A 248 3.76 30.45 5.00
CA LEU A 248 5.21 30.48 4.73
C LEU A 248 5.74 31.89 4.89
N PRO A 249 7.03 32.05 5.21
CA PRO A 249 7.67 33.36 5.17
C PRO A 249 7.46 34.06 3.82
N LYS A 250 7.32 35.39 3.85
CA LYS A 250 7.06 36.21 2.66
C LYS A 250 8.10 35.98 1.58
N GLU A 251 9.35 35.84 1.97
CA GLU A 251 10.49 35.60 1.09
C GLU A 251 10.33 34.32 0.26
N ILE A 252 9.70 33.28 0.82
CA ILE A 252 9.42 32.03 0.06
C ILE A 252 8.27 32.24 -0.92
N ILE A 253 7.24 32.97 -0.52
CA ILE A 253 6.10 33.28 -1.39
C ILE A 253 6.56 34.14 -2.59
N GLU A 254 7.47 35.11 -2.37
CA GLU A 254 8.04 35.94 -3.42
C GLU A 254 8.91 35.15 -4.40
N MET A 255 9.49 34.01 -3.99
CA MET A 255 10.21 33.12 -4.90
C MET A 255 9.29 32.37 -5.87
N ILE A 256 7.98 32.32 -5.61
CA ILE A 256 7.02 31.62 -6.47
C ILE A 256 6.73 32.50 -7.68
N PRO A 257 6.94 31.98 -8.91
CA PRO A 257 6.67 32.75 -10.14
C PRO A 257 5.22 33.26 -10.17
N ILE A 258 5.05 34.50 -10.62
CA ILE A 258 3.75 35.13 -10.82
C ILE A 258 3.23 34.75 -12.21
N LYS A 259 1.91 34.50 -12.30
CA LYS A 259 1.19 34.21 -13.54
C LYS A 259 0.03 35.19 -13.73
N ASP A 260 -0.18 35.62 -14.96
CA ASP A 260 -1.29 36.53 -15.29
C ASP A 260 -2.64 35.84 -15.23
N ASP A 261 -2.69 34.55 -15.62
CA ASP A 261 -3.91 33.73 -15.55
C ASP A 261 -3.98 32.97 -14.22
N PRO A 262 -5.06 33.16 -13.43
CA PRO A 262 -5.27 32.47 -12.16
C PRO A 262 -5.28 30.94 -12.24
N GLU A 263 -5.60 30.38 -13.41
CA GLU A 263 -5.61 28.93 -13.65
C GLU A 263 -4.25 28.37 -14.09
N SER A 264 -3.27 29.22 -14.34
CA SER A 264 -1.94 28.78 -14.74
C SER A 264 -1.14 28.18 -13.60
N TYR A 265 -0.43 27.08 -13.89
CA TYR A 265 0.47 26.43 -12.91
C TYR A 265 1.70 27.31 -12.63
N VAL A 266 1.91 27.66 -11.36
CA VAL A 266 3.04 28.52 -10.95
C VAL A 266 4.39 27.82 -10.98
N ILE A 267 4.42 26.52 -10.73
CA ILE A 267 5.68 25.75 -10.71
C ILE A 267 6.04 25.20 -12.09
N GLY A 268 5.06 24.75 -12.88
CA GLY A 268 5.27 24.26 -14.24
C GLY A 268 6.15 22.99 -14.35
N VAL A 269 6.42 22.29 -13.23
CA VAL A 269 7.28 21.10 -13.18
C VAL A 269 6.46 19.90 -12.72
N ARG A 270 6.43 18.83 -13.53
CA ARG A 270 5.72 17.59 -13.21
C ARG A 270 6.35 16.84 -12.03
N PRO A 271 5.57 16.08 -11.23
CA PRO A 271 6.07 15.39 -10.05
C PRO A 271 7.27 14.47 -10.31
N ASN A 272 7.25 13.70 -11.41
CA ASN A 272 8.38 12.83 -11.76
C ASN A 272 9.66 13.63 -12.12
N CYS A 273 9.51 14.83 -12.67
CA CYS A 273 10.65 15.69 -12.98
C CYS A 273 11.27 16.26 -11.70
N ILE A 274 10.46 16.62 -10.70
CA ILE A 274 10.93 16.98 -9.36
C ILE A 274 11.77 15.83 -8.78
N SER A 275 11.21 14.61 -8.77
CA SER A 275 11.91 13.42 -8.27
C SER A 275 13.22 13.15 -9.02
N LYS A 276 13.24 13.27 -10.34
CA LYS A 276 14.44 13.06 -11.16
C LYS A 276 15.52 14.11 -10.89
N ARG A 277 15.14 15.40 -10.84
CA ARG A 277 16.06 16.50 -10.52
C ARG A 277 16.64 16.34 -9.11
N PHE A 278 15.81 15.98 -8.14
CA PHE A 278 16.29 15.74 -6.78
C PHE A 278 17.20 14.51 -6.68
N LYS A 279 16.90 13.42 -7.42
CA LYS A 279 17.79 12.26 -7.51
C LYS A 279 19.16 12.62 -8.10
N HIS A 280 19.19 13.55 -9.05
CA HIS A 280 20.44 14.09 -9.59
C HIS A 280 21.23 14.86 -8.52
N LEU A 281 20.58 15.76 -7.76
CA LEU A 281 21.20 16.46 -6.63
C LEU A 281 21.72 15.47 -5.58
N LYS A 282 20.91 14.47 -5.24
CA LYS A 282 21.29 13.39 -4.31
C LYS A 282 22.57 12.69 -4.76
N LYS A 283 22.68 12.32 -6.02
CA LYS A 283 23.88 11.70 -6.58
C LYS A 283 25.07 12.66 -6.58
N LYS A 284 24.85 13.90 -6.98
CA LYS A 284 25.91 14.92 -7.09
C LYS A 284 26.55 15.27 -5.74
N TYR A 285 25.74 15.36 -4.69
CA TYR A 285 26.17 15.81 -3.37
C TYR A 285 26.19 14.73 -2.29
N GLY A 286 25.94 13.46 -2.63
CA GLY A 286 25.96 12.37 -1.68
C GLY A 286 24.84 12.37 -0.63
N LEU A 287 23.70 13.04 -0.91
CA LEU A 287 22.63 13.18 0.06
C LEU A 287 22.04 11.80 0.48
N GLN A 288 21.77 11.62 1.77
CA GLN A 288 21.27 10.35 2.30
C GLN A 288 19.75 10.25 2.35
N TYR A 289 19.03 11.29 2.00
CA TYR A 289 17.58 11.44 2.01
C TYR A 289 17.00 11.65 0.62
N ASN A 290 15.68 11.52 0.47
CA ASN A 290 14.95 11.72 -0.76
C ASN A 290 14.09 12.99 -0.69
N PHE A 291 13.49 13.41 -1.81
CA PHE A 291 12.65 14.61 -1.84
C PHE A 291 11.50 14.59 -0.82
N HIS A 292 10.85 13.42 -0.65
CA HIS A 292 9.74 13.29 0.31
C HIS A 292 10.20 13.47 1.77
N ASP A 293 11.47 13.21 2.05
CA ASP A 293 12.01 13.33 3.39
C ASP A 293 12.16 14.81 3.82
N LEU A 294 12.11 15.79 2.89
CA LEU A 294 11.94 17.21 3.19
C LEU A 294 10.62 17.52 3.91
N ARG A 295 9.55 16.79 3.58
CA ARG A 295 8.28 16.88 4.32
C ARG A 295 8.39 16.25 5.72
N HIS A 296 9.22 15.22 5.89
CA HIS A 296 9.53 14.70 7.23
C HIS A 296 10.29 15.74 8.04
N TYR A 297 11.26 16.42 7.44
CA TYR A 297 11.94 17.56 8.05
C TYR A 297 10.94 18.64 8.50
N ALA A 298 9.99 19.03 7.65
CA ALA A 298 8.95 20.00 8.03
C ALA A 298 8.15 19.58 9.27
N THR A 299 7.97 18.27 9.47
CA THR A 299 7.29 17.70 10.65
C THR A 299 8.19 17.77 11.87
N SER A 300 9.42 17.23 11.77
CA SER A 300 10.38 17.19 12.88
C SER A 300 10.76 18.59 13.35
N MET A 301 11.05 19.51 12.42
CA MET A 301 11.36 20.92 12.74
C MET A 301 10.24 21.57 13.58
N ARG A 302 8.98 21.35 13.22
CA ARG A 302 7.85 21.90 13.99
C ARG A 302 7.68 21.22 15.34
N SER A 303 7.95 19.93 15.42
CA SER A 303 7.98 19.19 16.68
C SER A 303 9.04 19.73 17.64
N ASP A 304 10.26 19.97 17.11
CA ASP A 304 11.39 20.48 17.88
C ASP A 304 11.16 21.93 18.36
N LEU A 305 10.36 22.69 17.60
CA LEU A 305 9.87 24.02 18.03
C LEU A 305 8.76 23.95 19.09
N GLY A 306 8.36 22.75 19.53
CA GLY A 306 7.35 22.55 20.57
C GLY A 306 5.90 22.79 20.10
N LEU A 307 5.64 22.80 18.78
CA LEU A 307 4.29 22.97 18.26
C LEU A 307 3.45 21.71 18.51
N SER A 308 2.18 21.91 18.86
CA SER A 308 1.30 20.78 19.18
C SER A 308 1.08 19.84 18.00
N GLU A 309 1.00 18.54 18.27
CA GLU A 309 0.74 17.48 17.28
C GLU A 309 -0.50 17.80 16.42
N LYS A 310 -1.57 18.28 17.05
CA LYS A 310 -2.81 18.66 16.36
C LYS A 310 -2.57 19.78 15.34
N TYR A 311 -1.79 20.78 15.71
CA TYR A 311 -1.44 21.89 14.82
C TYR A 311 -0.58 21.41 13.64
N ILE A 312 0.47 20.60 13.92
CA ILE A 312 1.37 20.06 12.89
C ILE A 312 0.59 19.19 11.90
N LYS A 313 -0.27 18.29 12.37
CA LYS A 313 -1.12 17.45 11.51
C LYS A 313 -1.99 18.29 10.58
N ARG A 314 -2.65 19.32 11.12
CA ARG A 314 -3.49 20.22 10.34
C ARG A 314 -2.71 20.99 9.29
N GLN A 315 -1.55 21.56 9.64
CA GLN A 315 -0.71 22.33 8.73
C GLN A 315 -0.12 21.50 7.60
N LEU A 316 0.27 20.27 7.90
CA LEU A 316 0.93 19.39 6.95
C LEU A 316 -0.03 18.39 6.28
N GLY A 317 -1.32 18.38 6.61
CA GLY A 317 -2.31 17.45 6.04
C GLY A 317 -1.97 15.98 6.33
N TRP A 318 -1.71 15.67 7.61
CA TRP A 318 -1.60 14.31 8.09
C TRP A 318 -2.95 13.83 8.62
N SER A 319 -3.35 12.60 8.28
CA SER A 319 -4.56 12.01 8.88
C SER A 319 -4.39 11.80 10.38
N GLY A 320 -5.48 11.90 11.14
CA GLY A 320 -5.49 11.76 12.60
C GLY A 320 -4.85 10.46 13.11
N SER A 321 -5.01 9.35 12.36
CA SER A 321 -4.52 8.01 12.69
C SER A 321 -3.20 7.63 12.00
N SER A 322 -2.46 8.59 11.41
CA SER A 322 -1.25 8.29 10.65
C SER A 322 -0.14 7.71 11.51
N LYS A 323 0.14 6.41 11.34
CA LYS A 323 1.30 5.74 11.95
C LYS A 323 2.61 6.38 11.50
N MET A 324 2.72 6.75 10.24
CA MET A 324 3.91 7.39 9.69
C MET A 324 4.16 8.77 10.31
N PHE A 325 3.10 9.51 10.69
CA PHE A 325 3.25 10.76 11.42
C PHE A 325 3.94 10.51 12.77
N LYS A 326 3.49 9.52 13.54
CA LYS A 326 4.10 9.16 14.82
C LYS A 326 5.57 8.76 14.64
N ASP A 327 5.89 7.92 13.65
CA ASP A 327 7.26 7.50 13.39
C ASP A 327 8.20 8.68 13.06
N VAL A 328 7.69 9.78 12.48
CA VAL A 328 8.44 10.99 12.14
C VAL A 328 8.44 11.98 13.30
N TYR A 329 7.30 12.17 13.96
CA TYR A 329 7.12 13.10 15.08
C TYR A 329 7.98 12.70 16.29
N ASP A 330 8.05 11.38 16.56
CA ASP A 330 8.82 10.83 17.68
C ASP A 330 10.33 10.70 17.35
N ASN A 331 10.78 11.14 16.16
CA ASN A 331 12.17 11.07 15.72
C ASN A 331 12.76 12.50 15.60
N PRO A 332 13.35 13.05 16.66
CA PRO A 332 13.90 14.41 16.65
C PRO A 332 15.09 14.52 15.68
N LEU A 333 15.37 15.73 15.21
CA LEU A 333 16.53 16.01 14.38
C LEU A 333 17.85 15.77 15.17
N ASN A 334 18.88 15.33 14.49
CA ASN A 334 20.17 15.02 15.13
C ASN A 334 20.77 16.21 15.87
N SER A 335 20.65 17.42 15.31
CA SER A 335 21.07 18.67 15.96
C SER A 335 20.38 18.89 17.31
N GLU A 336 19.08 18.63 17.38
CA GLU A 336 18.32 18.76 18.64
C GLU A 336 18.68 17.65 19.65
N VAL A 337 18.95 16.44 19.18
CA VAL A 337 19.45 15.36 20.07
C VAL A 337 20.75 15.74 20.72
N VAL A 338 21.68 16.32 19.98
CA VAL A 338 22.98 16.80 20.52
C VAL A 338 22.75 17.91 21.54
N LYS A 339 21.90 18.89 21.23
CA LYS A 339 21.53 19.99 22.11
C LYS A 339 20.90 19.50 23.41
N PHE A 340 19.92 18.61 23.34
CA PHE A 340 19.26 18.04 24.50
C PHE A 340 20.22 17.21 25.38
N ARG A 341 21.11 16.42 24.74
CA ARG A 341 22.18 15.71 25.48
C ARG A 341 23.09 16.68 26.25
N LYS A 342 23.49 17.78 25.63
CA LYS A 342 24.31 18.79 26.27
C LYS A 342 23.58 19.40 27.45
N ILE A 343 22.35 19.88 27.27
CA ILE A 343 21.52 20.46 28.35
C ILE A 343 21.34 19.45 29.48
N THR A 344 21.07 18.18 29.16
CA THR A 344 20.92 17.13 30.18
C THR A 344 22.22 16.89 30.95
N ASN A 345 23.34 16.80 30.24
CA ASN A 345 24.65 16.58 30.88
C ASN A 345 25.07 17.77 31.73
N ASP A 346 24.86 19.00 31.25
CA ASP A 346 25.16 20.22 32.00
C ASP A 346 24.33 20.26 33.28
N PHE A 347 23.04 19.98 33.23
CA PHE A 347 22.16 19.89 34.39
C PHE A 347 22.62 18.82 35.40
N ILE A 348 22.95 17.61 34.93
CA ILE A 348 23.46 16.54 35.81
C ILE A 348 24.77 16.95 36.48
N SER A 349 25.68 17.52 35.71
CA SER A 349 26.98 17.97 36.22
C SER A 349 26.85 19.09 37.26
N GLU A 350 25.99 20.06 36.98
CA GLU A 350 25.72 21.19 37.89
C GLU A 350 25.02 20.72 39.16
N LYS A 351 24.00 19.88 39.04
CA LYS A 351 23.16 19.49 40.18
C LYS A 351 23.78 18.39 41.04
N PHE A 352 24.48 17.44 40.42
CA PHE A 352 24.94 16.21 41.07
C PHE A 352 26.45 15.95 40.94
N GLY A 353 27.19 16.80 40.23
CA GLY A 353 28.60 16.56 39.90
C GLY A 353 29.50 16.32 41.13
N ASN A 354 29.27 17.01 42.25
CA ASN A 354 30.01 16.80 43.51
C ASN A 354 29.71 15.44 44.13
N GLN A 355 28.43 15.02 44.14
CA GLN A 355 28.02 13.72 44.69
C GLN A 355 28.52 12.54 43.87
N ILE A 356 28.68 12.72 42.55
CA ILE A 356 29.21 11.70 41.64
C ILE A 356 30.72 11.55 41.83
N LYS A 357 31.45 12.65 42.04
CA LYS A 357 32.92 12.64 42.28
C LYS A 357 33.32 12.08 43.64
N GLU A 358 32.47 12.24 44.66
CA GLU A 358 32.76 11.71 46.02
C GLU A 358 32.62 10.20 46.15
N LYS A 359 32.06 9.48 45.14
CA LYS A 359 31.86 8.02 45.12
C LYS A 359 32.72 7.28 44.08
N ALA A 360 33.55 7.97 43.31
CA ALA A 360 34.50 7.38 42.37
C ALA A 360 35.91 7.40 42.99
#